data_96a4866f2952cf5f9978b182f853f16f
#
_entry.id   96a4866f2952cf5f9978b182f853f16f
#
_cell.length_a   1.000
_cell.length_b   1.000
_cell.length_c   1.000
_cell.angle_alpha   90.00
_cell.angle_beta   90.00
_cell.angle_gamma   90.00
#
_symmetry.space_group_name_H-M   'P 1'
#
loop_
_entity.id
_entity.type
_entity.pdbx_description
1 polymer ?
#
loop_
_entity_poly.entity_id
_entity_poly.type
_entity_poly.pdbx_seq_one_letter_code
_entity_poly.pdbx_strand_id
1 'polypeptide(L)'
;TQLIIGKFEAALAANIILTSFIPMLMDTGGNSGSQSSVTIIRSLSLAEIRFSDIFRIMFKEMRVALLCGATLAVVNFGKLMLFDRLGVFVSLTVSLTLLATVVVAKFFGCTLPLLVKKIGLDPAVMMRLRCLFILQSLL
;
A
#
# COMPACT_ATOMS: atom_id res chain seq x y z
N THR A 1 0.60 14.52 -4.73
CA THR A 1 -0.01 13.67 -5.78
C THR A 1 -0.45 14.49 -6.98
N GLN A 2 -1.11 15.64 -6.82
CA GLN A 2 -1.59 16.49 -7.93
C GLN A 2 -0.45 17.00 -8.84
N LEU A 3 0.70 17.39 -8.28
CA LEU A 3 1.84 17.90 -9.06
C LEU A 3 2.46 16.83 -9.98
N ILE A 4 2.43 15.57 -9.57
CA ILE A 4 2.96 14.46 -10.36
C ILE A 4 1.95 14.09 -11.46
N ILE A 5 0.66 14.03 -11.13
CA ILE A 5 -0.42 13.73 -12.07
C ILE A 5 -0.46 14.80 -13.16
N GLY A 6 -0.36 16.08 -12.83
CA GLY A 6 -0.40 17.17 -13.80
C GLY A 6 0.73 17.14 -14.83
N LYS A 7 1.92 16.67 -14.48
CA LYS A 7 3.03 16.50 -15.45
C LYS A 7 2.81 15.35 -16.43
N PHE A 8 2.01 14.36 -16.04
CA PHE A 8 1.68 13.20 -16.87
C PHE A 8 0.27 13.28 -17.46
N GLU A 9 -0.42 14.41 -17.30
CA GLU A 9 -1.80 14.59 -17.74
C GLU A 9 -1.98 14.34 -19.23
N ALA A 10 -1.02 14.80 -20.06
CA ALA A 10 -1.04 14.56 -21.49
C ALA A 10 -0.88 13.06 -21.85
N ALA A 11 -0.06 12.33 -21.10
CA ALA A 11 0.12 10.89 -21.28
C ALA A 11 -1.06 10.08 -20.72
N LEU A 12 -1.70 10.56 -19.66
CA LEU A 12 -2.90 9.98 -19.06
C LEU A 12 -4.14 10.24 -19.90
N ALA A 13 -4.26 11.42 -20.51
CA ALA A 13 -5.36 11.74 -21.43
C ALA A 13 -5.37 10.85 -22.68
N ALA A 14 -4.19 10.42 -23.13
CA ALA A 14 -4.07 9.45 -24.22
C ALA A 14 -4.56 8.04 -23.84
N ASN A 15 -4.67 7.73 -22.54
CA ASN A 15 -5.12 6.43 -22.02
C ASN A 15 -6.11 6.61 -20.84
N ILE A 16 -7.31 7.09 -21.14
CA ILE A 16 -8.40 7.28 -20.17
C ILE A 16 -8.66 6.02 -19.32
N ILE A 17 -8.47 4.85 -19.91
CA ILE A 17 -8.62 3.56 -19.24
C ILE A 17 -7.64 3.44 -18.07
N LEU A 18 -6.37 3.82 -18.23
CA LEU A 18 -5.37 3.76 -17.15
C LEU A 18 -5.71 4.69 -15.99
N THR A 19 -6.31 5.84 -16.27
CA THR A 19 -6.72 6.81 -15.25
C THR A 19 -7.80 6.24 -14.33
N SER A 20 -8.69 5.40 -14.85
CA SER A 20 -9.76 4.75 -14.07
C SER A 20 -9.21 3.79 -13.00
N PHE A 21 -7.98 3.28 -13.15
CA PHE A 21 -7.37 2.38 -12.17
C PHE A 21 -6.62 3.09 -11.04
N ILE A 22 -6.39 4.42 -11.16
CA ILE A 22 -5.69 5.20 -10.13
C ILE A 22 -6.36 5.10 -8.75
N PRO A 23 -7.70 5.30 -8.62
CA PRO A 23 -8.38 5.17 -7.33
C PRO A 23 -8.23 3.78 -6.73
N MET A 24 -8.35 2.73 -7.55
CA MET A 24 -8.18 1.34 -7.11
C MET A 24 -6.76 1.07 -6.57
N LEU A 25 -5.74 1.57 -7.26
CA LEU A 25 -4.34 1.43 -6.82
C LEU A 25 -4.07 2.20 -5.52
N MET A 26 -4.62 3.41 -5.40
CA MET A 26 -4.48 4.23 -4.20
C MET A 26 -5.17 3.59 -2.99
N ASP A 27 -6.38 3.08 -3.15
CA ASP A 27 -7.13 2.40 -2.09
C ASP A 27 -6.42 1.12 -1.65
N THR A 28 -6.03 0.27 -2.60
CA THR A 28 -5.30 -0.98 -2.30
C THR A 28 -3.97 -0.71 -1.60
N GLY A 29 -3.21 0.28 -2.06
CA GLY A 29 -1.95 0.69 -1.41
C GLY A 29 -2.18 1.25 -0.01
N GLY A 30 -3.16 2.12 0.15
CA GLY A 30 -3.55 2.70 1.45
C GLY A 30 -3.96 1.62 2.46
N ASN A 31 -4.81 0.69 2.05
CA ASN A 31 -5.26 -0.41 2.89
C ASN A 31 -4.11 -1.35 3.26
N SER A 32 -3.27 -1.74 2.31
CA SER A 32 -2.12 -2.62 2.55
C SER A 32 -1.10 -2.00 3.52
N GLY A 33 -0.75 -0.73 3.32
CA GLY A 33 0.16 0.00 4.20
C GLY A 33 -0.41 0.20 5.60
N SER A 34 -1.72 0.48 5.66
CA SER A 34 -2.48 0.59 6.90
C SER A 34 -2.42 -0.65 7.75
N GLN A 35 -2.74 -1.80 7.19
CA GLN A 35 -2.74 -3.08 7.89
C GLN A 35 -1.36 -3.40 8.47
N SER A 36 -0.31 -3.24 7.69
CA SER A 36 1.05 -3.48 8.16
C SER A 36 1.44 -2.52 9.30
N SER A 37 1.11 -1.23 9.16
CA SER A 37 1.37 -0.24 10.20
C SER A 37 0.68 -0.58 11.53
N VAL A 38 -0.61 -0.94 11.50
CA VAL A 38 -1.38 -1.34 12.69
C VAL A 38 -0.79 -2.58 13.34
N THR A 39 -0.41 -3.58 12.55
CA THR A 39 0.21 -4.82 13.04
C THR A 39 1.51 -4.51 13.78
N ILE A 40 2.38 -3.69 13.20
CA ILE A 40 3.65 -3.30 13.83
C ILE A 40 3.42 -2.48 15.10
N ILE A 41 2.51 -1.49 15.07
CA ILE A 41 2.19 -0.66 16.24
C ILE A 41 1.67 -1.54 17.39
N ARG A 42 0.77 -2.47 17.08
CA ARG A 42 0.24 -3.42 18.08
C ARG A 42 1.35 -4.24 18.72
N SER A 43 2.19 -4.86 17.91
CA SER A 43 3.30 -5.68 18.42
C SER A 43 4.34 -4.87 19.21
N LEU A 44 4.54 -3.60 18.84
CA LEU A 44 5.38 -2.67 19.59
C LEU A 44 4.77 -2.29 20.94
N SER A 45 3.44 -2.09 21.01
CA SER A 45 2.71 -1.74 22.25
C SER A 45 2.66 -2.90 23.23
N LEU A 46 2.61 -4.13 22.74
CA LEU A 46 2.65 -5.35 23.56
C LEU A 46 4.06 -5.74 24.00
N ALA A 47 5.08 -4.95 23.67
CA ALA A 47 6.49 -5.23 23.92
C ALA A 47 6.97 -6.60 23.39
N GLU A 48 6.27 -7.16 22.40
CA GLU A 48 6.60 -8.44 21.77
C GLU A 48 7.82 -8.33 20.85
N ILE A 49 8.15 -7.11 20.39
CA ILE A 49 9.24 -6.85 19.45
C ILE A 49 10.39 -6.13 20.16
N ARG A 50 11.57 -6.77 20.12
CA ARG A 50 12.85 -6.13 20.44
C ARG A 50 13.43 -5.49 19.19
N PHE A 51 14.24 -4.45 19.36
CA PHE A 51 14.91 -3.79 18.23
C PHE A 51 15.77 -4.73 17.36
N SER A 52 16.26 -5.83 17.95
CA SER A 52 17.00 -6.87 17.21
C SER A 52 16.14 -7.67 16.23
N ASP A 53 14.81 -7.72 16.46
CA ASP A 53 13.90 -8.55 15.66
C ASP A 53 13.25 -7.79 14.50
N ILE A 54 13.52 -6.47 14.38
CA ILE A 54 12.95 -5.60 13.36
C ILE A 54 13.16 -6.15 11.95
N PHE A 55 14.39 -6.57 11.62
CA PHE A 55 14.71 -7.12 10.31
C PHE A 55 13.94 -8.40 9.99
N ARG A 56 13.78 -9.26 11.00
CA ARG A 56 13.02 -10.51 10.85
C ARG A 56 11.54 -10.23 10.55
N ILE A 57 10.97 -9.25 11.23
CA ILE A 57 9.57 -8.85 11.06
C ILE A 57 9.36 -8.18 9.71
N MET A 58 10.24 -7.26 9.32
CA MET A 58 10.21 -6.64 8.00
C MET A 58 10.28 -7.69 6.88
N PHE A 59 11.16 -8.68 7.02
CA PHE A 59 11.28 -9.75 6.04
C PHE A 59 10.03 -10.62 5.97
N LYS A 60 9.41 -10.92 7.11
CA LYS A 60 8.13 -11.64 7.19
C LYS A 60 7.01 -10.87 6.50
N GLU A 61 6.86 -9.58 6.81
CA GLU A 61 5.83 -8.71 6.19
C GLU A 61 6.06 -8.56 4.68
N MET A 62 7.31 -8.49 4.23
CA MET A 62 7.64 -8.41 2.81
C MET A 62 7.24 -9.69 2.05
N ARG A 63 7.45 -10.87 2.64
CA ARG A 63 6.98 -12.14 2.06
C ARG A 63 5.45 -12.17 1.96
N VAL A 64 4.76 -11.72 3.00
CA VAL A 64 3.30 -11.60 2.98
C VAL A 64 2.84 -10.59 1.91
N ALA A 65 3.57 -9.46 1.77
CA ALA A 65 3.30 -8.47 0.72
C ALA A 65 3.38 -9.07 -0.69
N LEU A 66 4.43 -9.84 -0.94
CA LEU A 66 4.62 -10.52 -2.23
C LEU A 66 3.51 -11.53 -2.52
N LEU A 67 3.15 -12.35 -1.54
CA LEU A 67 2.08 -13.34 -1.70
C LEU A 67 0.72 -12.68 -1.95
N CYS A 68 0.33 -11.73 -1.12
CA CYS A 68 -0.92 -10.99 -1.28
C CYS A 68 -0.94 -10.18 -2.58
N GLY A 69 0.16 -9.47 -2.87
CA GLY A 69 0.28 -8.67 -4.09
C GLY A 69 0.22 -9.54 -5.35
N ALA A 70 0.89 -10.70 -5.36
CA ALA A 70 0.83 -11.65 -6.47
C ALA A 70 -0.58 -12.21 -6.68
N THR A 71 -1.26 -12.60 -5.59
CA THR A 71 -2.64 -13.09 -5.66
C THR A 71 -3.57 -12.02 -6.23
N LEU A 72 -3.49 -10.79 -5.73
CA LEU A 72 -4.28 -9.68 -6.23
C LEU A 72 -3.97 -9.36 -7.70
N ALA A 73 -2.70 -9.39 -8.08
CA ALA A 73 -2.28 -9.14 -9.46
C ALA A 73 -2.84 -10.20 -10.42
N VAL A 74 -2.79 -11.48 -10.05
CA VAL A 74 -3.33 -12.58 -10.88
C VAL A 74 -4.85 -12.47 -11.01
N VAL A 75 -5.56 -12.24 -9.92
CA VAL A 75 -7.03 -12.07 -9.94
C VAL A 75 -7.43 -10.86 -10.76
N ASN A 76 -6.74 -9.74 -10.57
CA ASN A 76 -7.00 -8.51 -11.34
C ASN A 76 -6.69 -8.69 -12.83
N PHE A 77 -5.60 -9.37 -13.16
CA PHE A 77 -5.27 -9.70 -14.55
C PHE A 77 -6.37 -10.53 -15.20
N GLY A 78 -6.84 -11.58 -14.52
CA GLY A 78 -7.94 -12.41 -14.98
C GLY A 78 -9.23 -11.59 -15.19
N LYS A 79 -9.56 -10.70 -14.25
CA LYS A 79 -10.71 -9.80 -14.36
C LYS A 79 -10.59 -8.90 -15.61
N LEU A 80 -9.45 -8.24 -15.80
CA LEU A 80 -9.22 -7.32 -16.90
C LEU A 80 -9.30 -8.01 -18.28
N MET A 81 -8.83 -9.25 -18.37
CA MET A 81 -8.91 -10.04 -19.60
C MET A 81 -10.31 -10.55 -19.91
N LEU A 82 -11.04 -11.03 -18.88
CA LEU A 82 -12.33 -11.69 -19.06
C LEU A 82 -13.49 -10.68 -19.14
N PHE A 83 -13.50 -9.68 -18.28
CA PHE A 83 -14.62 -8.74 -18.17
C PHE A 83 -14.40 -7.46 -18.95
N ASP A 84 -13.24 -6.85 -18.79
CA ASP A 84 -12.96 -5.54 -19.39
C ASP A 84 -12.41 -5.67 -20.83
N ARG A 85 -12.06 -6.89 -21.26
CA ARG A 85 -11.51 -7.22 -22.59
C ARG A 85 -10.39 -6.29 -23.03
N LEU A 86 -9.60 -5.82 -22.09
CA LEU A 86 -8.46 -4.95 -22.35
C LEU A 86 -7.32 -5.73 -23.00
N GLY A 87 -6.50 -5.05 -23.77
CA GLY A 87 -5.31 -5.64 -24.38
C GLY A 87 -4.37 -6.20 -23.30
N VAL A 88 -3.67 -7.30 -23.64
CA VAL A 88 -2.77 -8.02 -22.72
C VAL A 88 -1.74 -7.09 -22.09
N PHE A 89 -1.18 -6.15 -22.86
CA PHE A 89 -0.19 -5.19 -22.36
C PHE A 89 -0.73 -4.26 -21.27
N VAL A 90 -1.94 -3.73 -21.46
CA VAL A 90 -2.59 -2.85 -20.47
C VAL A 90 -2.91 -3.63 -19.19
N SER A 91 -3.48 -4.82 -19.33
CA SER A 91 -3.83 -5.69 -18.21
C SER A 91 -2.58 -6.09 -17.41
N LEU A 92 -1.48 -6.41 -18.09
CA LEU A 92 -0.21 -6.75 -17.46
C LEU A 92 0.38 -5.55 -16.72
N THR A 93 0.37 -4.37 -17.34
CA THR A 93 0.89 -3.14 -16.72
C THR A 93 0.13 -2.80 -15.45
N VAL A 94 -1.20 -2.81 -15.48
CA VAL A 94 -2.04 -2.50 -14.31
C VAL A 94 -1.82 -3.53 -13.18
N SER A 95 -1.75 -4.82 -13.52
CA SER A 95 -1.56 -5.88 -12.54
C SER A 95 -0.17 -5.83 -11.90
N LEU A 96 0.87 -5.54 -12.70
CA LEU A 96 2.23 -5.38 -12.18
C LEU A 96 2.36 -4.13 -11.30
N THR A 97 1.72 -3.03 -11.69
CA THR A 97 1.65 -1.81 -10.89
C THR A 97 0.94 -2.05 -9.56
N LEU A 98 -0.15 -2.84 -9.56
CA LEU A 98 -0.86 -3.22 -8.34
C LEU A 98 0.05 -4.00 -7.38
N LEU A 99 0.79 -4.98 -7.89
CA LEU A 99 1.77 -5.75 -7.10
C LEU A 99 2.83 -4.83 -6.50
N ALA A 100 3.43 -3.98 -7.31
CA ALA A 100 4.44 -3.01 -6.86
C ALA A 100 3.87 -2.07 -5.78
N THR A 101 2.66 -1.55 -5.98
CA THR A 101 1.98 -0.68 -5.03
C THR A 101 1.78 -1.35 -3.67
N VAL A 102 1.33 -2.61 -3.63
CA VAL A 102 1.16 -3.37 -2.38
C VAL A 102 2.48 -3.57 -1.66
N VAL A 103 3.54 -3.95 -2.39
CA VAL A 103 4.87 -4.18 -1.80
C VAL A 103 5.45 -2.89 -1.21
N VAL A 104 5.41 -1.80 -1.97
CA VAL A 104 5.91 -0.49 -1.53
C VAL A 104 5.10 0.04 -0.35
N ALA A 105 3.78 -0.05 -0.40
CA ALA A 105 2.90 0.40 0.67
C ALA A 105 3.15 -0.36 1.98
N LYS A 106 3.31 -1.68 1.93
CA LYS A 106 3.66 -2.49 3.10
C LYS A 106 5.03 -2.18 3.65
N PHE A 107 6.02 -1.97 2.77
CA PHE A 107 7.36 -1.57 3.20
C PHE A 107 7.33 -0.28 4.02
N PHE A 108 6.69 0.78 3.51
CA PHE A 108 6.55 2.03 4.23
C PHE A 108 5.66 1.90 5.47
N GLY A 109 4.58 1.12 5.38
CA GLY A 109 3.69 0.84 6.50
C GLY A 109 4.40 0.20 7.69
N CYS A 110 5.39 -0.67 7.44
CA CYS A 110 6.22 -1.25 8.49
C CYS A 110 7.31 -0.29 8.99
N THR A 111 7.96 0.41 8.08
CA THR A 111 9.15 1.24 8.39
C THR A 111 8.78 2.46 9.22
N LEU A 112 7.67 3.15 8.90
CA LEU A 112 7.28 4.38 9.57
C LEU A 112 7.06 4.21 11.10
N PRO A 113 6.29 3.22 11.60
CA PRO A 113 6.12 3.05 13.05
C PRO A 113 7.42 2.72 13.78
N LEU A 114 8.32 1.98 13.13
CA LEU A 114 9.61 1.62 13.69
C LEU A 114 10.54 2.85 13.82
N LEU A 115 10.53 3.73 12.83
CA LEU A 115 11.27 5.00 12.88
C LEU A 115 10.74 5.91 13.98
N VAL A 116 9.42 6.04 14.11
CA VAL A 116 8.78 6.87 15.15
C VAL A 116 9.15 6.38 16.54
N LYS A 117 9.14 5.06 16.79
CA LYS A 117 9.62 4.49 18.06
C LYS A 117 11.09 4.76 18.31
N LYS A 118 11.94 4.74 17.28
CA LYS A 118 13.37 5.03 17.41
C LYS A 118 13.63 6.50 17.81
N ILE A 119 12.75 7.42 17.41
CA ILE A 119 12.82 8.86 17.74
C ILE A 119 12.28 9.12 19.18
N GLY A 120 11.74 8.09 19.85
CA GLY A 120 11.23 8.23 21.22
C GLY A 120 9.78 8.72 21.31
N LEU A 121 9.07 8.78 20.18
CA LEU A 121 7.65 9.08 20.15
C LEU A 121 6.83 7.81 20.40
N ASP A 122 5.79 7.94 21.22
CA ASP A 122 4.90 6.82 21.53
C ASP A 122 4.09 6.42 20.28
N PRO A 123 4.19 5.16 19.82
CA PRO A 123 3.41 4.66 18.69
C PRO A 123 1.88 4.79 18.88
N ALA A 124 1.40 4.81 20.13
CA ALA A 124 -0.01 4.99 20.45
C ALA A 124 -0.54 6.38 20.05
N VAL A 125 0.30 7.41 20.08
CA VAL A 125 -0.04 8.76 19.59
C VAL A 125 -0.29 8.76 18.09
N MET A 126 0.48 7.98 17.35
CA MET A 126 0.29 7.82 15.89
C MET A 126 -1.05 7.14 15.56
N MET A 127 -1.50 6.21 16.37
CA MET A 127 -2.82 5.57 16.18
C MET A 127 -3.97 6.56 16.40
N ARG A 128 -3.85 7.45 17.38
CA ARG A 128 -4.84 8.53 17.63
C ARG A 128 -4.89 9.54 16.49
N LEU A 129 -3.75 9.99 16.01
CA LEU A 129 -3.66 10.92 14.86
C LEU A 129 -4.27 10.29 13.60
N ARG A 130 -4.08 9.00 13.40
CA ARG A 130 -4.62 8.28 12.26
C ARG A 130 -6.14 8.10 12.34
N CYS A 131 -6.69 7.78 13.52
CA CYS A 131 -8.14 7.78 13.73
C CYS A 131 -8.77 9.13 13.43
N LEU A 132 -8.12 10.23 13.84
CA LEU A 132 -8.56 11.60 13.51
C LEU A 132 -8.53 11.87 12.00
N PHE A 133 -7.49 11.41 11.31
CA PHE A 133 -7.36 11.60 9.85
C PHE A 133 -8.41 10.82 9.05
N ILE A 134 -8.73 9.59 9.48
CA ILE A 134 -9.80 8.78 8.88
C ILE A 134 -11.16 9.41 9.14
N LEU A 135 -11.39 9.92 10.35
CA LEU A 135 -12.64 10.62 10.69
C LEU A 135 -12.84 11.89 9.85
N GLN A 136 -11.75 12.62 9.58
CA GLN A 136 -11.77 13.84 8.76
C GLN A 136 -11.97 13.54 7.26
N SER A 137 -11.61 12.34 6.77
CA SER A 137 -11.86 11.94 5.39
C SER A 137 -13.28 11.40 5.15
N LEU A 138 -14.03 11.15 6.23
CA LEU A 138 -15.43 10.67 6.19
C LEU A 138 -16.46 11.80 6.32
N LEU A 139 -16.03 13.00 6.70
CA LEU A 139 -16.82 14.24 6.77
C LEU A 139 -16.62 15.12 5.54
#